data_84f0cd02e6832446d9630d1439c9fe6c
#
_entry.id   84f0cd02e6832446d9630d1439c9fe6c
#
_cell.length_a   1.000
_cell.length_b   1.000
_cell.length_c   1.000
_cell.angle_alpha   90.00
_cell.angle_beta   90.00
_cell.angle_gamma   90.00
#
_symmetry.space_group_name_H-M   'P 1'
#
loop_
_entity.id
_entity.type
_entity.pdbx_description
1 polymer ?
#
loop_
_entity_poly.entity_id
_entity_poly.type
_entity_poly.pdbx_seq_one_letter_code
_entity_poly.pdbx_strand_id
1 'polypeptide(L)'
;MKKDKSVGNILEFPEKIFIGDITGQRVCVKIYGPESLENQLAVVTHYLHNQNTHAEDTYKEDGIAEIKHLVQYFFPDLVNPDQVAEDARQYGLFRDVFDIPYPVPENPRFTFIDLFAGMGGFRLAMQKHGGRCVYSSEWNKYAQKTYFANFGEIPFGDITKEETKKYIPDSFDILCAGFPCQPFSIAGVSKKNSLGRATGFLDKTQGTLFFDVAEIIRRKRPKAFFLENVKNLLSHDKGNTFKVIEGTLRELDYSIYYKVLDGQGYVPQHRERIIIVGFDNRYFHGKENFSFPEKPDSVACIAEILDPEVEKKYTLSDKL
;
A
#
# COMPACT_ATOMS: atom_id res chain seq x y z
N MET A 1 -28.19 -28.72 -9.60
CA MET A 1 -27.52 -27.53 -9.05
C MET A 1 -26.48 -27.06 -10.07
N LYS A 2 -26.75 -25.99 -10.79
CA LYS A 2 -25.75 -25.38 -11.70
C LYS A 2 -24.77 -24.65 -10.80
N LYS A 3 -23.49 -25.08 -10.77
CA LYS A 3 -22.38 -24.32 -10.15
C LYS A 3 -22.34 -22.96 -10.84
N ASP A 4 -22.59 -21.94 -10.07
CA ASP A 4 -22.51 -20.54 -10.52
C ASP A 4 -21.05 -20.26 -10.92
N LYS A 5 -20.78 -20.16 -12.22
CA LYS A 5 -19.44 -19.90 -12.76
C LYS A 5 -18.98 -18.45 -12.48
N SER A 6 -19.84 -17.62 -11.87
CA SER A 6 -19.54 -16.20 -11.61
C SER A 6 -18.51 -15.99 -10.50
N VAL A 7 -18.42 -16.91 -9.54
CA VAL A 7 -17.48 -16.79 -8.40
C VAL A 7 -16.00 -16.96 -8.83
N GLY A 8 -15.73 -17.72 -9.90
CA GLY A 8 -14.37 -17.90 -10.40
C GLY A 8 -13.71 -16.66 -11.07
N ASN A 9 -14.52 -15.68 -11.46
CA ASN A 9 -14.07 -14.51 -12.21
C ASN A 9 -13.86 -13.25 -11.34
N ILE A 10 -14.12 -13.32 -10.04
CA ILE A 10 -13.90 -12.20 -9.10
C ILE A 10 -12.42 -11.81 -9.03
N LEU A 11 -11.51 -12.73 -9.32
CA LEU A 11 -10.07 -12.51 -9.36
C LEU A 11 -9.57 -11.89 -10.68
N GLU A 12 -10.41 -11.70 -11.67
CA GLU A 12 -10.07 -11.01 -12.92
C GLU A 12 -10.26 -9.50 -12.78
N PHE A 13 -9.45 -8.88 -11.97
CA PHE A 13 -9.34 -7.44 -11.87
C PHE A 13 -8.64 -6.87 -13.12
N PRO A 14 -9.05 -5.71 -13.67
CA PRO A 14 -10.15 -4.85 -13.24
C PRO A 14 -11.46 -5.07 -14.02
N GLU A 15 -11.71 -6.24 -14.55
CA GLU A 15 -12.82 -6.45 -15.47
C GLU A 15 -14.20 -6.52 -14.80
N LYS A 16 -14.24 -6.78 -13.47
CA LYS A 16 -15.50 -6.93 -12.75
C LYS A 16 -15.43 -6.37 -11.34
N ILE A 17 -16.35 -5.48 -11.01
CA ILE A 17 -16.59 -5.01 -9.64
C ILE A 17 -18.01 -5.36 -9.25
N PHE A 18 -18.17 -5.89 -8.03
CA PHE A 18 -19.46 -6.04 -7.41
C PHE A 18 -19.88 -4.73 -6.77
N ILE A 19 -20.97 -4.14 -7.22
CA ILE A 19 -21.55 -2.92 -6.64
C ILE A 19 -22.58 -3.27 -5.55
N GLY A 20 -22.89 -4.54 -5.33
CA GLY A 20 -23.81 -5.01 -4.29
C GLY A 20 -25.10 -5.64 -4.83
N ASP A 21 -26.01 -5.96 -3.91
CA ASP A 21 -27.33 -6.47 -4.24
C ASP A 21 -28.32 -5.31 -4.35
N ILE A 22 -28.55 -4.84 -5.56
CA ILE A 22 -29.57 -3.84 -5.82
C ILE A 22 -30.82 -4.60 -6.25
N THR A 23 -31.82 -4.69 -5.39
CA THR A 23 -33.11 -5.37 -5.68
C THR A 23 -33.10 -6.91 -5.64
N GLY A 24 -32.26 -7.55 -4.84
CA GLY A 24 -32.22 -9.03 -4.72
C GLY A 24 -31.42 -9.71 -5.85
N GLN A 25 -30.69 -8.96 -6.68
CA GLN A 25 -29.83 -9.50 -7.70
C GLN A 25 -28.36 -9.06 -7.47
N ARG A 26 -27.44 -10.01 -7.42
CA ARG A 26 -26.00 -9.74 -7.41
C ARG A 26 -25.60 -9.09 -8.73
N VAL A 27 -25.24 -7.82 -8.67
CA VAL A 27 -24.82 -7.07 -9.84
C VAL A 27 -23.30 -7.05 -9.94
N CYS A 28 -22.80 -7.71 -10.97
CA CYS A 28 -21.38 -7.72 -11.31
C CYS A 28 -21.16 -6.76 -12.48
N VAL A 29 -20.38 -5.71 -12.24
CA VAL A 29 -20.06 -4.73 -13.27
C VAL A 29 -18.72 -5.08 -13.89
N LYS A 30 -18.70 -5.26 -15.22
CA LYS A 30 -17.47 -5.43 -16.00
C LYS A 30 -16.97 -4.06 -16.40
N ILE A 31 -15.77 -3.71 -15.95
CA ILE A 31 -15.19 -2.40 -16.19
C ILE A 31 -14.14 -2.51 -17.30
N TYR A 32 -14.39 -1.81 -18.38
CA TYR A 32 -13.45 -1.59 -19.46
C TYR A 32 -13.13 -0.10 -19.51
N GLY A 33 -11.87 0.28 -19.40
CA GLY A 33 -11.52 1.68 -19.49
C GLY A 33 -10.03 1.97 -19.41
N PRO A 34 -9.65 3.22 -19.71
CA PRO A 34 -8.26 3.69 -19.65
C PRO A 34 -7.72 3.68 -18.20
N GLU A 35 -6.40 3.85 -18.06
CA GLU A 35 -5.69 3.84 -16.75
C GLU A 35 -6.28 4.81 -15.70
N SER A 36 -6.97 5.87 -16.13
CA SER A 36 -7.69 6.78 -15.24
C SER A 36 -8.79 6.11 -14.41
N LEU A 37 -9.39 5.02 -14.90
CA LEU A 37 -10.45 4.31 -14.19
C LEU A 37 -9.92 3.57 -12.95
N GLU A 38 -8.68 3.14 -12.94
CA GLU A 38 -8.07 2.44 -11.80
C GLU A 38 -8.00 3.36 -10.57
N ASN A 39 -7.64 4.64 -10.76
CA ASN A 39 -7.65 5.62 -9.67
C ASN A 39 -9.07 5.98 -9.20
N GLN A 40 -10.05 5.99 -10.10
CA GLN A 40 -11.46 6.18 -9.75
C GLN A 40 -11.96 5.06 -8.84
N LEU A 41 -11.67 3.81 -9.18
CA LEU A 41 -12.02 2.65 -8.34
C LEU A 41 -11.24 2.63 -7.03
N ALA A 42 -9.99 3.06 -7.04
CA ALA A 42 -9.20 3.18 -5.83
C ALA A 42 -9.85 4.19 -4.87
N VAL A 43 -10.28 5.38 -5.35
CA VAL A 43 -10.94 6.36 -4.49
C VAL A 43 -12.25 5.84 -3.90
N VAL A 44 -13.05 5.09 -4.68
CA VAL A 44 -14.28 4.45 -4.19
C VAL A 44 -13.98 3.47 -3.06
N THR A 45 -13.04 2.55 -3.28
CA THR A 45 -12.73 1.53 -2.25
C THR A 45 -12.07 2.15 -1.02
N HIS A 46 -11.21 3.15 -1.16
CA HIS A 46 -10.65 3.90 -0.02
C HIS A 46 -11.73 4.66 0.74
N TYR A 47 -12.68 5.31 0.05
CA TYR A 47 -13.83 5.98 0.69
C TYR A 47 -14.62 4.99 1.55
N LEU A 48 -14.99 3.84 0.98
CA LEU A 48 -15.79 2.83 1.69
C LEU A 48 -15.04 2.20 2.89
N HIS A 49 -13.72 2.04 2.80
CA HIS A 49 -12.90 1.50 3.88
C HIS A 49 -12.59 2.52 4.99
N ASN A 50 -12.64 3.82 4.68
CA ASN A 50 -12.27 4.89 5.62
C ASN A 50 -13.47 5.64 6.22
N GLN A 51 -14.69 5.11 6.08
CA GLN A 51 -15.88 5.69 6.71
C GLN A 51 -15.71 5.82 8.22
N ASN A 52 -16.20 6.93 8.77
CA ASN A 52 -16.10 7.27 10.19
C ASN A 52 -14.65 7.40 10.72
N THR A 53 -13.69 7.70 9.84
CA THR A 53 -12.31 8.01 10.22
C THR A 53 -11.96 9.44 9.83
N HIS A 54 -10.86 9.97 10.37
CA HIS A 54 -10.33 11.28 9.97
C HIS A 54 -9.86 11.32 8.49
N ALA A 55 -9.66 10.15 7.86
CA ALA A 55 -9.28 10.07 6.45
C ALA A 55 -10.50 10.05 5.49
N GLU A 56 -11.73 9.93 6.01
CA GLU A 56 -12.95 9.91 5.18
C GLU A 56 -13.05 11.14 4.28
N ASP A 57 -12.80 12.32 4.82
CA ASP A 57 -12.94 13.59 4.09
C ASP A 57 -12.02 13.68 2.87
N THR A 58 -10.87 12.99 2.90
CA THR A 58 -9.93 12.92 1.77
C THR A 58 -10.56 12.28 0.53
N TYR A 59 -11.47 11.33 0.72
CA TYR A 59 -12.04 10.50 -0.35
C TYR A 59 -13.51 10.81 -0.64
N LYS A 60 -14.21 11.49 0.26
CA LYS A 60 -15.66 11.59 0.29
C LYS A 60 -16.26 12.19 -0.96
N GLU A 61 -15.77 13.35 -1.38
CA GLU A 61 -16.32 14.07 -2.54
C GLU A 61 -16.13 13.26 -3.82
N ASP A 62 -14.88 12.89 -4.13
CA ASP A 62 -14.54 12.13 -5.34
C ASP A 62 -15.15 10.71 -5.28
N GLY A 63 -15.13 10.04 -4.13
CA GLY A 63 -15.69 8.71 -3.95
C GLY A 63 -17.20 8.66 -4.19
N ILE A 64 -17.95 9.60 -3.65
CA ILE A 64 -19.42 9.73 -3.89
C ILE A 64 -19.69 10.03 -5.36
N ALA A 65 -18.94 10.97 -5.97
CA ALA A 65 -19.10 11.32 -7.36
C ALA A 65 -18.88 10.11 -8.29
N GLU A 66 -17.84 9.32 -8.03
CA GLU A 66 -17.54 8.14 -8.83
C GLU A 66 -18.55 7.00 -8.60
N ILE A 67 -19.05 6.79 -7.39
CA ILE A 67 -20.16 5.84 -7.14
C ILE A 67 -21.38 6.24 -7.98
N LYS A 68 -21.78 7.50 -7.96
CA LYS A 68 -22.91 8.01 -8.76
C LYS A 68 -22.68 7.80 -10.26
N HIS A 69 -21.48 8.13 -10.74
CA HIS A 69 -21.10 7.95 -12.15
C HIS A 69 -21.18 6.47 -12.58
N LEU A 70 -20.63 5.57 -11.79
CA LEU A 70 -20.68 4.12 -12.03
C LEU A 70 -22.14 3.62 -12.04
N VAL A 71 -22.95 4.04 -11.06
CA VAL A 71 -24.36 3.67 -11.00
C VAL A 71 -25.12 4.15 -12.23
N GLN A 72 -24.97 5.40 -12.62
CA GLN A 72 -25.64 5.96 -13.82
C GLN A 72 -25.20 5.27 -15.11
N TYR A 73 -23.92 4.93 -15.22
CA TYR A 73 -23.41 4.26 -16.41
C TYR A 73 -23.94 2.84 -16.56
N PHE A 74 -24.00 2.09 -15.46
CA PHE A 74 -24.41 0.67 -15.49
C PHE A 74 -25.91 0.44 -15.29
N PHE A 75 -26.58 1.40 -14.69
CA PHE A 75 -28.01 1.34 -14.35
C PHE A 75 -28.72 2.67 -14.71
N PRO A 76 -28.79 3.01 -16.02
CA PRO A 76 -29.35 4.30 -16.46
C PRO A 76 -30.82 4.48 -16.06
N ASP A 77 -31.53 3.39 -15.79
CA ASP A 77 -32.93 3.40 -15.38
C ASP A 77 -33.15 3.54 -13.86
N LEU A 78 -32.09 3.55 -13.05
CA LEU A 78 -32.18 3.76 -11.61
C LEU A 78 -32.51 5.23 -11.30
N VAL A 79 -33.64 5.42 -10.65
CA VAL A 79 -34.30 6.71 -10.47
C VAL A 79 -33.58 7.64 -9.49
N ASN A 80 -32.66 7.13 -8.63
CA ASN A 80 -32.01 7.96 -7.62
C ASN A 80 -30.54 7.52 -7.32
N PRO A 81 -29.56 7.99 -8.10
CA PRO A 81 -28.16 7.67 -7.85
C PRO A 81 -27.62 8.21 -6.51
N ASP A 82 -28.24 9.26 -5.96
CA ASP A 82 -27.87 9.79 -4.64
C ASP A 82 -28.23 8.81 -3.53
N GLN A 83 -29.40 8.18 -3.62
CA GLN A 83 -29.82 7.16 -2.66
C GLN A 83 -28.90 5.94 -2.70
N VAL A 84 -28.49 5.50 -3.89
CA VAL A 84 -27.57 4.36 -4.03
C VAL A 84 -26.19 4.66 -3.45
N ALA A 85 -25.69 5.88 -3.59
CA ALA A 85 -24.42 6.28 -2.98
C ALA A 85 -24.52 6.29 -1.44
N GLU A 86 -25.65 6.72 -0.89
CA GLU A 86 -25.93 6.69 0.55
C GLU A 86 -26.14 5.26 1.06
N ASP A 87 -26.85 4.43 0.30
CA ASP A 87 -27.07 3.01 0.61
C ASP A 87 -25.75 2.24 0.57
N ALA A 88 -24.86 2.53 -0.40
CA ALA A 88 -23.52 1.97 -0.46
C ALA A 88 -22.71 2.29 0.82
N ARG A 89 -22.88 3.49 1.35
CA ARG A 89 -22.31 3.92 2.62
C ARG A 89 -22.93 3.18 3.81
N GLN A 90 -24.28 3.12 3.87
CA GLN A 90 -25.03 2.60 5.03
C GLN A 90 -24.93 1.08 5.16
N TYR A 91 -24.95 0.35 4.06
CA TYR A 91 -25.01 -1.12 4.05
C TYR A 91 -23.64 -1.78 3.89
N GLY A 92 -22.55 -1.00 3.81
CA GLY A 92 -21.19 -1.54 3.70
C GLY A 92 -21.02 -2.45 2.48
N LEU A 93 -21.56 -2.06 1.33
CA LEU A 93 -21.78 -2.88 0.12
C LEU A 93 -20.60 -3.75 -0.31
N PHE A 94 -19.40 -3.46 0.16
CA PHE A 94 -18.20 -4.26 -0.12
C PHE A 94 -17.82 -5.20 1.02
N ARG A 95 -18.29 -4.99 2.27
CA ARG A 95 -17.97 -5.87 3.40
C ARG A 95 -18.62 -7.23 3.31
N ASP A 96 -19.87 -7.27 2.84
CA ASP A 96 -20.67 -8.50 2.85
C ASP A 96 -20.61 -9.29 1.53
N VAL A 97 -20.03 -8.69 0.48
CA VAL A 97 -19.95 -9.31 -0.85
C VAL A 97 -18.68 -10.12 -1.04
N PHE A 98 -17.61 -9.78 -0.29
CA PHE A 98 -16.35 -10.50 -0.33
C PHE A 98 -16.05 -11.10 1.06
N ASP A 99 -15.75 -12.37 1.07
CA ASP A 99 -15.04 -13.00 2.20
C ASP A 99 -13.60 -12.43 2.21
N ILE A 100 -13.45 -11.26 2.85
CA ILE A 100 -12.15 -10.56 2.92
C ILE A 100 -11.26 -11.31 3.90
N PRO A 101 -10.16 -11.93 3.45
CA PRO A 101 -9.30 -12.74 4.32
C PRO A 101 -8.68 -11.94 5.48
N TYR A 102 -8.40 -10.66 5.24
CA TYR A 102 -7.73 -9.79 6.21
C TYR A 102 -8.51 -8.46 6.39
N PRO A 103 -9.62 -8.48 7.12
CA PRO A 103 -10.44 -7.29 7.34
C PRO A 103 -9.71 -6.24 8.20
N VAL A 104 -10.16 -4.99 8.09
CA VAL A 104 -9.68 -3.89 8.93
C VAL A 104 -9.96 -4.19 10.40
N PRO A 105 -9.03 -3.95 11.34
CA PRO A 105 -9.28 -4.09 12.78
C PRO A 105 -10.47 -3.24 13.25
N GLU A 106 -11.34 -3.82 14.08
CA GLU A 106 -12.53 -3.12 14.60
C GLU A 106 -12.17 -1.89 15.43
N ASN A 107 -11.12 -1.99 16.26
CA ASN A 107 -10.64 -0.94 17.14
C ASN A 107 -9.18 -0.59 16.84
N PRO A 108 -8.92 0.20 15.80
CA PRO A 108 -7.56 0.53 15.41
C PRO A 108 -6.88 1.44 16.44
N ARG A 109 -5.61 1.15 16.74
CA ARG A 109 -4.81 1.91 17.71
C ARG A 109 -3.98 3.01 17.05
N PHE A 110 -3.71 2.89 15.76
CA PHE A 110 -2.97 3.85 14.95
C PHE A 110 -3.37 3.71 13.47
N THR A 111 -3.03 4.71 12.69
CA THR A 111 -3.25 4.73 11.24
C THR A 111 -1.93 4.68 10.48
N PHE A 112 -1.94 4.11 9.30
CA PHE A 112 -0.75 4.04 8.44
C PHE A 112 -1.10 4.12 6.96
N ILE A 113 -0.10 4.47 6.17
CA ILE A 113 -0.16 4.36 4.71
C ILE A 113 0.85 3.31 4.23
N ASP A 114 0.54 2.65 3.10
CA ASP A 114 1.33 1.57 2.50
C ASP A 114 1.72 1.93 1.07
N LEU A 115 2.96 2.36 0.86
CA LEU A 115 3.50 2.75 -0.44
C LEU A 115 4.30 1.60 -1.03
N PHE A 116 4.18 1.39 -2.36
CA PHE A 116 4.73 0.21 -3.03
C PHE A 116 4.21 -1.07 -2.38
N ALA A 117 2.89 -1.09 -2.15
CA ALA A 117 2.23 -2.02 -1.26
C ALA A 117 2.37 -3.50 -1.67
N GLY A 118 2.69 -3.77 -2.94
CA GLY A 118 2.81 -5.14 -3.45
C GLY A 118 1.53 -5.94 -3.21
N MET A 119 1.67 -7.07 -2.56
CA MET A 119 0.54 -7.92 -2.15
C MET A 119 0.02 -7.60 -0.74
N GLY A 120 0.55 -6.56 -0.07
CA GLY A 120 0.10 -6.11 1.25
C GLY A 120 0.89 -6.65 2.43
N GLY A 121 2.17 -6.93 2.28
CA GLY A 121 3.02 -7.44 3.36
C GLY A 121 3.09 -6.51 4.57
N PHE A 122 3.30 -5.21 4.35
CA PHE A 122 3.25 -4.22 5.42
C PHE A 122 1.85 -4.11 6.03
N ARG A 123 0.81 -4.13 5.20
CA ARG A 123 -0.56 -4.06 5.68
C ARG A 123 -0.89 -5.21 6.63
N LEU A 124 -0.54 -6.45 6.26
CA LEU A 124 -0.71 -7.61 7.14
C LEU A 124 -0.01 -7.42 8.48
N ALA A 125 1.25 -6.99 8.47
CA ALA A 125 2.03 -6.76 9.68
C ALA A 125 1.41 -5.67 10.55
N MET A 126 1.07 -4.52 9.98
CA MET A 126 0.51 -3.40 10.71
C MET A 126 -0.90 -3.69 11.26
N GLN A 127 -1.77 -4.35 10.47
CA GLN A 127 -3.11 -4.75 10.92
C GLN A 127 -3.05 -5.75 12.08
N LYS A 128 -2.10 -6.70 12.06
CA LYS A 128 -1.86 -7.64 13.18
C LYS A 128 -1.56 -6.90 14.50
N HIS A 129 -0.97 -5.72 14.42
CA HIS A 129 -0.68 -4.87 15.58
C HIS A 129 -1.74 -3.80 15.84
N GLY A 130 -2.90 -3.88 15.21
CA GLY A 130 -4.02 -2.97 15.40
C GLY A 130 -3.91 -1.67 14.59
N GLY A 131 -3.12 -1.66 13.52
CA GLY A 131 -3.04 -0.54 12.59
C GLY A 131 -4.19 -0.56 11.58
N ARG A 132 -4.69 0.62 11.20
CA ARG A 132 -5.63 0.81 10.09
C ARG A 132 -4.91 1.43 8.91
N CYS A 133 -4.94 0.75 7.76
CA CYS A 133 -4.47 1.33 6.50
C CYS A 133 -5.45 2.41 6.03
N VAL A 134 -4.97 3.62 5.86
CA VAL A 134 -5.81 4.75 5.39
C VAL A 134 -5.49 5.17 3.97
N TYR A 135 -4.40 4.68 3.40
CA TYR A 135 -4.02 4.89 2.01
C TYR A 135 -3.06 3.80 1.56
N SER A 136 -3.20 3.33 0.33
CA SER A 136 -2.28 2.39 -0.29
C SER A 136 -1.99 2.77 -1.75
N SER A 137 -0.76 2.49 -2.22
CA SER A 137 -0.40 2.66 -3.63
C SER A 137 0.48 1.51 -4.13
N GLU A 138 0.15 1.03 -5.34
CA GLU A 138 0.88 -0.01 -6.06
C GLU A 138 0.61 0.14 -7.57
N TRP A 139 1.64 0.15 -8.38
CA TRP A 139 1.49 0.34 -9.83
C TRP A 139 1.35 -0.97 -10.61
N ASN A 140 1.82 -2.09 -10.02
CA ASN A 140 1.77 -3.39 -10.67
C ASN A 140 0.37 -4.00 -10.58
N LYS A 141 -0.28 -4.17 -11.73
CA LYS A 141 -1.66 -4.67 -11.83
C LYS A 141 -1.88 -6.06 -11.22
N TYR A 142 -0.88 -6.94 -11.27
CA TYR A 142 -0.98 -8.26 -10.66
C TYR A 142 -0.88 -8.21 -9.13
N ALA A 143 -0.02 -7.33 -8.62
CA ALA A 143 0.07 -7.09 -7.19
C ALA A 143 -1.21 -6.43 -6.67
N GLN A 144 -1.77 -5.43 -7.37
CA GLN A 144 -3.06 -4.81 -7.04
C GLN A 144 -4.20 -5.85 -6.97
N LYS A 145 -4.25 -6.81 -7.90
CA LYS A 145 -5.25 -7.89 -7.88
C LYS A 145 -5.18 -8.72 -6.60
N THR A 146 -3.96 -9.10 -6.21
CA THR A 146 -3.74 -9.87 -4.98
C THR A 146 -4.07 -9.03 -3.74
N TYR A 147 -3.68 -7.76 -3.75
CA TYR A 147 -3.99 -6.83 -2.67
C TYR A 147 -5.50 -6.66 -2.49
N PHE A 148 -6.23 -6.47 -3.59
CA PHE A 148 -7.69 -6.39 -3.58
C PHE A 148 -8.34 -7.68 -3.05
N ALA A 149 -7.87 -8.85 -3.49
CA ALA A 149 -8.36 -10.13 -3.00
C ALA A 149 -8.13 -10.31 -1.49
N ASN A 150 -7.02 -9.79 -0.97
CA ASN A 150 -6.68 -9.88 0.45
C ASN A 150 -7.48 -8.91 1.33
N PHE A 151 -7.72 -7.69 0.86
CA PHE A 151 -8.19 -6.59 1.70
C PHE A 151 -9.48 -5.92 1.22
N GLY A 152 -9.99 -6.27 0.05
CA GLY A 152 -11.17 -5.62 -0.56
C GLY A 152 -10.94 -4.17 -0.97
N GLU A 153 -9.69 -3.69 -1.00
CA GLU A 153 -9.29 -2.33 -1.34
C GLU A 153 -8.34 -2.32 -2.53
N ILE A 154 -8.57 -1.43 -3.47
CA ILE A 154 -7.73 -1.25 -4.65
C ILE A 154 -6.69 -0.18 -4.34
N PRO A 155 -5.38 -0.49 -4.35
CA PRO A 155 -4.36 0.52 -4.20
C PRO A 155 -4.42 1.57 -5.33
N PHE A 156 -4.11 2.83 -5.01
CA PHE A 156 -3.85 3.83 -6.03
C PHE A 156 -2.66 3.41 -6.90
N GLY A 157 -2.57 3.95 -8.09
CA GLY A 157 -1.52 3.58 -9.05
C GLY A 157 -0.13 4.13 -8.72
N ASP A 158 0.50 4.74 -9.71
CA ASP A 158 1.89 5.23 -9.63
C ASP A 158 2.03 6.40 -8.64
N ILE A 159 2.77 6.17 -7.55
CA ILE A 159 2.99 7.17 -6.49
C ILE A 159 3.81 8.38 -6.96
N THR A 160 4.45 8.34 -8.12
CA THR A 160 5.15 9.52 -8.68
C THR A 160 4.21 10.57 -9.23
N LYS A 161 2.95 10.22 -9.45
CA LYS A 161 1.93 11.07 -10.04
C LYS A 161 1.22 11.93 -8.98
N GLU A 162 1.05 13.21 -9.26
CA GLU A 162 0.34 14.12 -8.35
C GLU A 162 -1.14 13.75 -8.20
N GLU A 163 -1.78 13.22 -9.24
CA GLU A 163 -3.15 12.71 -9.17
C GLU A 163 -3.31 11.51 -8.21
N THR A 164 -2.24 10.77 -7.96
CA THR A 164 -2.19 9.70 -6.97
C THR A 164 -1.88 10.26 -5.58
N LYS A 165 -0.89 11.16 -5.48
CA LYS A 165 -0.47 11.77 -4.21
C LYS A 165 -1.55 12.65 -3.57
N LYS A 166 -2.46 13.24 -4.36
CA LYS A 166 -3.54 14.11 -3.84
C LYS A 166 -4.46 13.38 -2.84
N TYR A 167 -4.56 12.07 -2.95
CA TYR A 167 -5.38 11.23 -2.07
C TYR A 167 -4.66 10.75 -0.80
N ILE A 168 -3.40 11.14 -0.57
CA ILE A 168 -2.74 10.86 0.69
C ILE A 168 -3.35 11.74 1.78
N PRO A 169 -3.96 11.17 2.85
CA PRO A 169 -4.56 11.94 3.94
C PRO A 169 -3.57 12.92 4.57
N ASP A 170 -4.08 14.02 5.12
CA ASP A 170 -3.22 15.05 5.74
C ASP A 170 -2.56 14.59 7.02
N SER A 171 -3.14 13.61 7.69
CA SER A 171 -2.58 13.04 8.92
C SER A 171 -2.72 11.52 8.96
N PHE A 172 -1.66 10.87 9.39
CA PHE A 172 -1.58 9.44 9.72
C PHE A 172 -0.34 9.22 10.59
N ASP A 173 -0.31 8.11 11.32
CA ASP A 173 0.76 7.90 12.31
C ASP A 173 2.04 7.34 11.68
N ILE A 174 1.93 6.36 10.77
CA ILE A 174 3.09 5.63 10.23
C ILE A 174 3.06 5.60 8.69
N LEU A 175 4.21 5.87 8.07
CA LEU A 175 4.42 5.62 6.65
C LEU A 175 5.20 4.31 6.46
N CYS A 176 4.63 3.36 5.73
CA CYS A 176 5.30 2.13 5.31
C CYS A 176 5.66 2.21 3.82
N ALA A 177 6.90 1.81 3.45
CA ALA A 177 7.30 1.76 2.05
C ALA A 177 8.40 0.72 1.80
N GLY A 178 8.12 -0.24 0.93
CA GLY A 178 9.10 -1.16 0.35
C GLY A 178 9.57 -0.66 -1.01
N PHE A 179 10.30 0.45 -1.05
CA PHE A 179 10.68 1.09 -2.31
C PHE A 179 11.76 0.29 -3.06
N PRO A 180 11.72 0.21 -4.41
CA PRO A 180 12.69 -0.55 -5.19
C PRO A 180 14.07 0.08 -5.16
N CYS A 181 15.12 -0.76 -5.19
CA CYS A 181 16.51 -0.32 -5.29
C CYS A 181 16.78 0.15 -6.72
N GLN A 182 16.69 1.45 -6.95
CA GLN A 182 17.06 2.06 -8.23
C GLN A 182 18.41 2.76 -8.11
N PRO A 183 19.29 2.70 -9.13
CA PRO A 183 20.55 3.40 -9.09
C PRO A 183 20.33 4.91 -9.03
N PHE A 184 20.94 5.56 -8.04
CA PHE A 184 20.97 7.02 -7.99
C PHE A 184 21.95 7.54 -9.05
N SER A 185 21.52 8.49 -9.84
CA SER A 185 22.43 9.33 -10.60
C SER A 185 23.07 10.39 -9.66
N ILE A 186 24.10 9.99 -8.93
CA ILE A 186 24.81 10.84 -7.95
C ILE A 186 25.41 12.09 -8.61
N ALA A 187 25.67 12.07 -9.93
CA ALA A 187 26.18 13.21 -10.66
C ALA A 187 25.36 14.51 -10.49
N GLY A 188 24.05 14.41 -10.26
CA GLY A 188 23.19 15.55 -9.97
C GLY A 188 23.33 16.09 -8.54
N VAL A 189 23.52 15.20 -7.56
CA VAL A 189 23.62 15.57 -6.12
C VAL A 189 24.95 16.27 -5.82
N SER A 190 26.06 15.70 -6.29
CA SER A 190 27.41 16.23 -6.03
C SER A 190 27.65 17.60 -6.66
N LYS A 191 27.09 17.87 -7.85
CA LYS A 191 27.33 19.12 -8.58
C LYS A 191 26.62 20.32 -7.96
N LYS A 192 25.52 20.12 -7.24
CA LYS A 192 24.76 21.19 -6.55
C LYS A 192 25.33 21.51 -5.17
N ASN A 193 25.82 20.51 -4.43
CA ASN A 193 26.48 20.71 -3.14
C ASN A 193 27.79 21.49 -3.28
N SER A 194 28.53 21.33 -4.39
CA SER A 194 29.76 22.08 -4.67
C SER A 194 29.53 23.54 -5.04
N LEU A 195 28.32 23.95 -5.39
CA LEU A 195 27.97 25.31 -5.79
C LEU A 195 27.36 26.18 -4.67
N GLY A 196 27.37 25.69 -3.41
CA GLY A 196 26.97 26.48 -2.23
C GLY A 196 25.53 27.04 -2.25
N ARG A 197 24.69 26.56 -3.15
CA ARG A 197 23.28 26.96 -3.19
C ARG A 197 22.49 26.08 -2.23
N ALA A 198 22.00 26.67 -1.15
CA ALA A 198 20.97 26.09 -0.28
C ALA A 198 19.62 25.98 -1.06
N THR A 199 19.62 25.13 -2.07
CA THR A 199 18.38 24.76 -2.79
C THR A 199 17.99 23.39 -2.27
N GLY A 200 16.82 23.33 -1.67
CA GLY A 200 16.30 22.13 -1.03
C GLY A 200 16.48 20.86 -1.85
N PHE A 201 16.82 19.79 -1.16
CA PHE A 201 17.14 18.44 -1.63
C PHE A 201 16.10 17.80 -2.60
N LEU A 202 14.99 18.47 -2.85
CA LEU A 202 13.80 17.95 -3.53
C LEU A 202 13.57 18.54 -4.93
N ASP A 203 14.65 18.90 -5.63
CA ASP A 203 14.51 19.33 -7.02
C ASP A 203 14.09 18.13 -7.89
N LYS A 204 12.99 18.29 -8.63
CA LYS A 204 12.29 17.28 -9.48
C LYS A 204 13.16 16.51 -10.49
N THR A 205 14.45 16.80 -10.55
CA THR A 205 15.40 16.20 -11.49
C THR A 205 16.04 14.88 -11.02
N GLN A 206 15.71 14.36 -9.83
CA GLN A 206 16.42 13.21 -9.28
C GLN A 206 15.75 11.84 -9.47
N GLY A 207 14.53 11.79 -9.99
CA GLY A 207 13.95 10.61 -10.66
C GLY A 207 14.02 9.26 -9.94
N THR A 208 14.22 9.21 -8.63
CA THR A 208 14.22 7.96 -7.89
C THR A 208 13.06 7.93 -6.90
N LEU A 209 12.40 6.79 -6.81
CA LEU A 209 11.22 6.57 -5.97
C LEU A 209 11.46 6.84 -4.49
N PHE A 210 12.71 6.77 -4.01
CA PHE A 210 13.06 7.20 -2.65
C PHE A 210 12.76 8.68 -2.39
N PHE A 211 13.01 9.57 -3.37
CA PHE A 211 12.73 10.99 -3.18
C PHE A 211 11.25 11.31 -3.17
N ASP A 212 10.41 10.50 -3.85
CA ASP A 212 8.94 10.59 -3.69
C ASP A 212 8.53 10.23 -2.26
N VAL A 213 9.12 9.18 -1.67
CA VAL A 213 8.89 8.83 -0.26
C VAL A 213 9.35 9.95 0.67
N ALA A 214 10.55 10.49 0.47
CA ALA A 214 11.10 11.57 1.29
C ALA A 214 10.23 12.85 1.19
N GLU A 215 9.71 13.16 -0.01
CA GLU A 215 8.79 14.27 -0.21
C GLU A 215 7.48 14.07 0.58
N ILE A 216 6.89 12.88 0.54
CA ILE A 216 5.68 12.56 1.30
C ILE A 216 5.96 12.68 2.80
N ILE A 217 7.08 12.14 3.30
CA ILE A 217 7.49 12.30 4.71
C ILE A 217 7.61 13.78 5.07
N ARG A 218 8.23 14.59 4.22
CA ARG A 218 8.37 16.03 4.44
C ARG A 218 7.03 16.77 4.50
N ARG A 219 6.13 16.47 3.55
CA ARG A 219 4.82 17.14 3.42
C ARG A 219 3.87 16.72 4.53
N LYS A 220 3.77 15.43 4.82
CA LYS A 220 2.75 14.84 5.70
C LYS A 220 3.21 14.63 7.15
N ARG A 221 4.51 14.59 7.39
CA ARG A 221 5.11 14.51 8.73
C ARG A 221 4.53 13.39 9.60
N PRO A 222 4.55 12.13 9.14
CA PRO A 222 4.10 11.02 10.00
C PRO A 222 4.94 10.95 11.28
N LYS A 223 4.34 10.46 12.38
CA LYS A 223 5.06 10.26 13.65
C LYS A 223 6.24 9.33 13.51
N ALA A 224 6.08 8.30 12.65
CA ALA A 224 7.14 7.35 12.34
C ALA A 224 7.06 6.89 10.87
N PHE A 225 8.13 6.33 10.38
CA PHE A 225 8.11 5.59 9.12
C PHE A 225 8.86 4.27 9.25
N PHE A 226 8.48 3.32 8.39
CA PHE A 226 9.07 2.00 8.29
C PHE A 226 9.38 1.72 6.82
N LEU A 227 10.67 1.73 6.47
CA LEU A 227 11.14 1.54 5.10
C LEU A 227 11.87 0.20 4.97
N GLU A 228 11.68 -0.47 3.83
CA GLU A 228 12.36 -1.73 3.51
C GLU A 228 13.09 -1.63 2.18
N ASN A 229 14.24 -2.28 2.11
CA ASN A 229 14.95 -2.46 0.86
C ASN A 229 15.84 -3.73 0.92
N VAL A 230 16.46 -4.08 -0.20
CA VAL A 230 17.43 -5.18 -0.24
C VAL A 230 18.68 -4.83 0.56
N LYS A 231 19.33 -5.84 1.20
CA LYS A 231 20.59 -5.68 1.96
C LYS A 231 21.67 -4.91 1.17
N ASN A 232 21.73 -5.14 -0.15
CA ASN A 232 22.76 -4.52 -1.00
C ASN A 232 22.65 -2.99 -1.08
N LEU A 233 21.57 -2.37 -0.61
CA LEU A 233 21.44 -0.93 -0.51
C LEU A 233 22.60 -0.31 0.31
N LEU A 234 23.06 -1.00 1.36
CA LEU A 234 24.18 -0.54 2.21
C LEU A 234 25.51 -0.45 1.46
N SER A 235 25.76 -1.36 0.51
CA SER A 235 27.01 -1.42 -0.25
C SER A 235 26.91 -0.80 -1.64
N HIS A 236 25.70 -0.46 -2.08
CA HIS A 236 25.46 0.12 -3.40
C HIS A 236 26.26 1.41 -3.57
N ASP A 237 26.96 1.53 -4.71
CA ASP A 237 27.86 2.63 -5.01
C ASP A 237 28.86 2.93 -3.86
N LYS A 238 29.55 1.90 -3.38
CA LYS A 238 30.51 2.00 -2.27
C LYS A 238 29.91 2.60 -0.98
N GLY A 239 28.60 2.43 -0.77
CA GLY A 239 27.85 2.96 0.37
C GLY A 239 27.33 4.39 0.20
N ASN A 240 27.61 5.05 -0.91
CA ASN A 240 27.18 6.44 -1.11
C ASN A 240 25.66 6.55 -1.20
N THR A 241 24.99 5.58 -1.83
CA THR A 241 23.53 5.55 -1.94
C THR A 241 22.87 5.59 -0.56
N PHE A 242 23.31 4.73 0.35
CA PHE A 242 22.73 4.69 1.70
C PHE A 242 23.03 5.97 2.50
N LYS A 243 24.24 6.55 2.37
CA LYS A 243 24.58 7.83 3.01
C LYS A 243 23.64 8.95 2.56
N VAL A 244 23.26 8.99 1.28
CA VAL A 244 22.30 9.99 0.76
C VAL A 244 20.92 9.76 1.37
N ILE A 245 20.45 8.52 1.42
CA ILE A 245 19.16 8.16 2.04
C ILE A 245 19.14 8.58 3.51
N GLU A 246 20.12 8.13 4.29
CA GLU A 246 20.21 8.44 5.72
C GLU A 246 20.32 9.95 5.96
N GLY A 247 21.18 10.64 5.21
CA GLY A 247 21.35 12.10 5.30
C GLY A 247 20.06 12.84 5.03
N THR A 248 19.34 12.49 3.94
CA THR A 248 18.05 13.09 3.59
C THR A 248 17.02 12.91 4.70
N LEU A 249 16.92 11.70 5.26
CA LEU A 249 15.95 11.42 6.33
C LEU A 249 16.28 12.14 7.63
N ARG A 250 17.57 12.29 7.97
CA ARG A 250 18.02 13.07 9.13
C ARG A 250 17.80 14.57 8.96
N GLU A 251 17.98 15.09 7.74
CA GLU A 251 17.66 16.51 7.42
C GLU A 251 16.17 16.82 7.55
N LEU A 252 15.29 15.81 7.42
CA LEU A 252 13.88 15.93 7.71
C LEU A 252 13.57 15.93 9.22
N ASP A 253 14.58 15.92 10.09
CA ASP A 253 14.45 15.95 11.55
C ASP A 253 13.79 14.69 12.13
N TYR A 254 14.29 13.50 11.65
CA TYR A 254 13.93 12.19 12.19
C TYR A 254 15.13 11.51 12.85
N SER A 255 14.92 10.87 13.99
CA SER A 255 15.84 9.88 14.56
C SER A 255 15.79 8.62 13.72
N ILE A 256 16.95 8.17 13.18
CA ILE A 256 17.04 7.06 12.22
C ILE A 256 17.73 5.87 12.85
N TYR A 257 17.05 4.71 12.76
CA TYR A 257 17.56 3.40 13.14
C TYR A 257 17.52 2.47 11.93
N TYR A 258 18.55 1.67 11.74
CA TYR A 258 18.53 0.68 10.67
C TYR A 258 19.29 -0.59 11.06
N LYS A 259 18.82 -1.73 10.55
CA LYS A 259 19.43 -3.05 10.75
C LYS A 259 19.12 -3.93 9.54
N VAL A 260 20.07 -4.78 9.16
CA VAL A 260 19.78 -5.88 8.22
C VAL A 260 19.20 -7.02 9.03
N LEU A 261 18.00 -7.44 8.66
CA LEU A 261 17.30 -8.58 9.24
C LEU A 261 17.20 -9.70 8.22
N ASP A 262 17.35 -10.93 8.68
CA ASP A 262 17.16 -12.14 7.89
C ASP A 262 15.83 -12.81 8.28
N GLY A 263 15.00 -13.12 7.29
CA GLY A 263 13.75 -13.82 7.50
C GLY A 263 13.91 -15.26 7.99
N GLN A 264 15.09 -15.87 7.85
CA GLN A 264 15.34 -17.29 8.12
C GLN A 264 14.96 -17.76 9.54
N GLY A 265 14.97 -16.86 10.52
CA GLY A 265 14.53 -17.17 11.88
C GLY A 265 13.01 -17.21 12.06
N TYR A 266 12.24 -16.71 11.09
CA TYR A 266 10.78 -16.59 11.16
C TYR A 266 10.05 -17.45 10.13
N VAL A 267 10.67 -17.63 8.97
CA VAL A 267 10.15 -18.40 7.85
C VAL A 267 11.27 -19.22 7.23
N PRO A 268 10.99 -20.34 6.53
CA PRO A 268 12.02 -21.20 5.94
C PRO A 268 12.62 -20.59 4.66
N GLN A 269 12.99 -19.32 4.73
CA GLN A 269 13.59 -18.58 3.63
C GLN A 269 14.72 -17.67 4.10
N HIS A 270 15.89 -17.85 3.53
CA HIS A 270 16.99 -16.88 3.69
C HIS A 270 16.69 -15.64 2.86
N ARG A 271 16.24 -14.57 3.54
CA ARG A 271 15.83 -13.30 2.92
C ARG A 271 16.32 -12.12 3.74
N GLU A 272 17.50 -11.62 3.40
CA GLU A 272 18.07 -10.45 4.08
C GLU A 272 17.50 -9.13 3.52
N ARG A 273 17.02 -8.27 4.43
CA ARG A 273 16.49 -6.95 4.11
C ARG A 273 17.03 -5.92 5.08
N ILE A 274 17.40 -4.76 4.56
CA ILE A 274 17.60 -3.60 5.41
C ILE A 274 16.23 -3.03 5.78
N ILE A 275 16.03 -2.86 7.08
CA ILE A 275 14.88 -2.16 7.65
C ILE A 275 15.39 -0.83 8.19
N ILE A 276 14.73 0.26 7.79
CA ILE A 276 15.03 1.62 8.23
C ILE A 276 13.79 2.16 8.93
N VAL A 277 13.93 2.52 10.21
CA VAL A 277 12.85 3.08 11.02
C VAL A 277 13.22 4.50 11.40
N GLY A 278 12.28 5.42 11.24
CA GLY A 278 12.47 6.81 11.65
C GLY A 278 11.37 7.29 12.57
N PHE A 279 11.74 8.11 13.54
CA PHE A 279 10.82 8.74 14.49
C PHE A 279 10.95 10.26 14.40
N ASP A 280 9.81 10.97 14.30
CA ASP A 280 9.78 12.43 14.21
C ASP A 280 10.28 13.05 15.52
N ASN A 281 11.39 13.79 15.49
CA ASN A 281 11.97 14.43 16.66
C ASN A 281 11.06 15.49 17.28
N ARG A 282 10.15 16.09 16.50
CA ARG A 282 9.15 17.04 17.00
C ARG A 282 8.08 16.37 17.87
N TYR A 283 7.81 15.08 17.62
CA TYR A 283 6.82 14.32 18.37
C TYR A 283 7.46 13.56 19.54
N PHE A 284 8.57 12.85 19.30
CA PHE A 284 9.21 11.98 20.29
C PHE A 284 10.25 12.71 21.14
N HIS A 285 10.80 13.84 20.67
CA HIS A 285 11.86 14.62 21.35
C HIS A 285 13.10 13.79 21.71
N GLY A 286 13.47 12.80 20.89
CA GLY A 286 14.57 11.88 21.14
C GLY A 286 14.32 10.92 22.32
N LYS A 287 13.05 10.70 22.71
CA LYS A 287 12.64 9.82 23.82
C LYS A 287 12.01 8.51 23.35
N GLU A 288 12.11 8.23 22.04
CA GLU A 288 11.68 6.93 21.51
C GLU A 288 12.50 5.80 22.12
N ASN A 289 11.83 4.82 22.67
CA ASN A 289 12.45 3.59 23.20
C ASN A 289 12.32 2.51 22.13
N PHE A 290 13.24 2.51 21.16
CA PHE A 290 13.22 1.57 20.04
C PHE A 290 14.49 0.72 20.00
N SER A 291 14.29 -0.58 19.84
CA SER A 291 15.35 -1.54 19.50
C SER A 291 14.83 -2.55 18.48
N PHE A 292 15.71 -2.99 17.59
CA PHE A 292 15.38 -4.10 16.70
C PHE A 292 15.28 -5.40 17.48
N PRO A 293 14.36 -6.31 17.09
CA PRO A 293 14.27 -7.62 17.71
C PRO A 293 15.56 -8.44 17.46
N GLU A 294 15.88 -9.31 18.41
CA GLU A 294 16.89 -10.32 18.20
C GLU A 294 16.37 -11.43 17.27
N LYS A 295 17.29 -12.06 16.53
CA LYS A 295 16.93 -13.18 15.67
C LYS A 295 16.45 -14.34 16.54
N PRO A 296 15.29 -14.96 16.23
CA PRO A 296 14.86 -16.18 16.94
C PRO A 296 15.88 -17.31 16.74
N ASP A 297 16.07 -18.12 17.78
CA ASP A 297 16.90 -19.33 17.71
C ASP A 297 16.22 -20.46 16.93
N SER A 298 14.92 -20.33 16.63
CA SER A 298 14.15 -21.29 15.86
C SER A 298 14.58 -21.31 14.38
N VAL A 299 14.64 -22.51 13.81
CA VAL A 299 14.81 -22.69 12.37
C VAL A 299 13.49 -23.22 11.82
N ALA A 300 12.75 -22.37 11.10
CA ALA A 300 11.55 -22.79 10.42
C ALA A 300 11.88 -23.80 9.30
N CYS A 301 11.10 -24.86 9.18
CA CYS A 301 11.28 -25.90 8.16
C CYS A 301 10.29 -25.71 7.02
N ILE A 302 10.72 -25.92 5.78
CA ILE A 302 9.85 -25.80 4.61
C ILE A 302 8.66 -26.75 4.67
N ALA A 303 8.84 -27.93 5.29
CA ALA A 303 7.77 -28.91 5.46
C ALA A 303 6.58 -28.40 6.29
N GLU A 304 6.80 -27.37 7.14
CA GLU A 304 5.75 -26.78 7.98
C GLU A 304 4.79 -25.87 7.20
N ILE A 305 5.18 -25.44 6.00
CA ILE A 305 4.40 -24.52 5.16
C ILE A 305 3.91 -25.17 3.86
N LEU A 306 4.24 -26.45 3.62
CA LEU A 306 3.75 -27.17 2.45
C LEU A 306 2.34 -27.71 2.72
N ASP A 307 1.45 -27.47 1.78
CA ASP A 307 0.13 -28.11 1.79
C ASP A 307 0.30 -29.62 1.59
N PRO A 308 -0.31 -30.46 2.44
CA PRO A 308 -0.19 -31.92 2.34
C PRO A 308 -0.85 -32.47 1.07
N GLU A 309 -1.86 -31.78 0.55
CA GLU A 309 -2.59 -32.13 -0.66
C GLU A 309 -2.65 -30.96 -1.62
N VAL A 310 -2.11 -31.14 -2.83
CA VAL A 310 -2.15 -30.13 -3.89
C VAL A 310 -2.78 -30.68 -5.16
N GLU A 311 -3.55 -29.87 -5.86
CA GLU A 311 -4.10 -30.24 -7.16
C GLU A 311 -2.98 -30.44 -8.19
N LYS A 312 -3.14 -31.45 -9.06
CA LYS A 312 -2.16 -31.78 -10.12
C LYS A 312 -1.75 -30.60 -11.02
N LYS A 313 -2.62 -29.61 -11.17
CA LYS A 313 -2.33 -28.40 -11.98
C LYS A 313 -1.17 -27.56 -11.44
N TYR A 314 -0.81 -27.71 -10.13
CA TYR A 314 0.32 -27.00 -9.51
C TYR A 314 1.61 -27.84 -9.49
N THR A 315 1.56 -29.06 -10.00
CA THR A 315 2.74 -29.93 -10.09
C THR A 315 3.40 -29.74 -11.47
N LEU A 316 4.68 -29.44 -11.46
CA LEU A 316 5.44 -29.32 -12.70
C LEU A 316 5.47 -30.67 -13.45
N SER A 317 5.43 -30.64 -14.77
CA SER A 317 5.58 -31.85 -15.57
C SER A 317 7.03 -32.34 -15.54
N ASP A 318 7.23 -33.66 -15.69
CA ASP A 318 8.56 -34.30 -15.74
C ASP A 318 9.46 -33.78 -16.89
N LYS A 319 8.95 -32.88 -17.74
CA LYS A 319 9.67 -32.25 -18.86
C LYS A 319 10.29 -30.89 -18.52
N LEU A 320 10.09 -30.39 -17.32
CA LEU A 320 10.71 -29.21 -16.76
C LEU A 320 11.75 -29.59 -15.73
#